data_1873ab2c6e13f6406ab6a36dd1dc4753
#
_entry.id   1873ab2c6e13f6406ab6a36dd1dc4753
#
_cell.length_a   1.000
_cell.length_b   1.000
_cell.length_c   1.000
_cell.angle_alpha   90.00
_cell.angle_beta   90.00
_cell.angle_gamma   90.00
#
_symmetry.space_group_name_H-M   'P 1'
#
loop_
_entity.id
_entity.type
_entity.pdbx_description
1 polymer ?
#
loop_
_entity_poly.entity_id
_entity_poly.type
_entity_poly.pdbx_seq_one_letter_code
_entity_poly.pdbx_strand_id
1 'polypeptide(L)'
;INEEIDRLRHSATSALLLRDDVIVVSSVSCIYGLGSPKEYKNKIIPIIQGKEFDLDDLIGQLVKQQYIRNDLVVTRGTFRLKGDTLDIFPVYEETIFRIEFFGDQIEKISRIDPVTGEILEKLTELAIFPASHYVTSDEERKNALKEIENDLTKQISKFEKENKLLEAQRIKQRTMFDLEMLGELGVCSGIENYSRYFDGRKPGEAPYTLIDFFPDDFLMVVDESHIAIPQIRGQYEGDKSRKSTLVDYGFRLPAALDNRPLKFDEWRNKVNKTILVSATPGKWENENSEIFIEQVIRPTGLLDPNIDVRPTKDQIQDLLSEIKSVINNGNRVLVTTLTKKMSEALSDYFLKMGIKTRYLHSDIDTLERIEILRDLRKGEFDVLVGINLLREGLDLPEVQLVAIMDADKEGFLRSETSLIQTIGRAARNKDGYVIMYADKITDSITKAVGETKRRREIQDKHNKKYD
;
A
#
# COMPACT_ATOMS: atom_id res chain seq x y z
N ILE A 1 3.14 -11.85 -5.99
CA ILE A 1 3.37 -11.09 -4.72
C ILE A 1 4.86 -11.09 -4.53
N ASN A 2 5.43 -9.95 -4.18
CA ASN A 2 6.84 -9.82 -3.82
C ASN A 2 7.03 -10.50 -2.45
N GLU A 3 8.03 -11.37 -2.31
CA GLU A 3 8.31 -12.11 -1.07
C GLU A 3 8.47 -11.19 0.14
N GLU A 4 9.04 -10.00 -0.06
CA GLU A 4 9.23 -9.03 1.01
C GLU A 4 7.90 -8.42 1.48
N ILE A 5 6.99 -8.13 0.57
CA ILE A 5 5.64 -7.65 0.92
C ILE A 5 4.87 -8.74 1.68
N ASP A 6 5.03 -9.99 1.28
CA ASP A 6 4.37 -11.11 1.96
C ASP A 6 4.93 -11.31 3.37
N ARG A 7 6.24 -11.24 3.53
CA ARG A 7 6.92 -11.23 4.84
C ARG A 7 6.38 -10.13 5.75
N LEU A 8 6.31 -8.89 5.25
CA LEU A 8 5.81 -7.75 6.03
C LEU A 8 4.34 -7.92 6.44
N ARG A 9 3.51 -8.51 5.59
CA ARG A 9 2.10 -8.82 5.93
C ARG A 9 2.00 -9.84 7.06
N HIS A 10 2.76 -10.94 6.97
CA HIS A 10 2.82 -11.95 8.03
C HIS A 10 3.43 -11.38 9.32
N SER A 11 4.47 -10.56 9.23
CA SER A 11 5.08 -9.89 10.38
C SER A 11 4.09 -8.97 11.09
N ALA A 12 3.32 -8.18 10.35
CA ALA A 12 2.30 -7.30 10.91
C ALA A 12 1.21 -8.10 11.65
N THR A 13 0.67 -9.15 11.04
CA THR A 13 -0.38 -9.99 11.66
C THR A 13 0.11 -10.75 12.88
N SER A 14 1.35 -11.26 12.84
CA SER A 14 1.96 -11.96 13.98
C SER A 14 2.20 -11.00 15.16
N ALA A 15 2.73 -9.80 14.87
CA ALA A 15 2.96 -8.79 15.90
C ALA A 15 1.66 -8.35 16.59
N LEU A 16 0.60 -8.11 15.81
CA LEU A 16 -0.73 -7.73 16.33
C LEU A 16 -1.37 -8.79 17.23
N LEU A 17 -1.06 -10.06 17.01
CA LEU A 17 -1.58 -11.16 17.85
C LEU A 17 -0.76 -11.41 19.13
N LEU A 18 0.51 -10.95 19.17
CA LEU A 18 1.43 -11.18 20.30
C LEU A 18 1.61 -9.94 21.19
N ARG A 19 1.38 -8.73 20.68
CA ARG A 19 1.78 -7.49 21.33
C ARG A 19 0.65 -6.47 21.28
N ASP A 20 0.59 -5.63 22.31
CA ASP A 20 -0.37 -4.51 22.40
C ASP A 20 0.24 -3.16 21.98
N ASP A 21 1.57 -3.09 21.81
CA ASP A 21 2.32 -1.87 21.49
C ASP A 21 2.73 -1.81 19.99
N VAL A 22 1.82 -2.12 19.07
CA VAL A 22 2.09 -2.26 17.64
C VAL A 22 1.56 -1.08 16.85
N ILE A 23 2.41 -0.50 15.99
CA ILE A 23 2.02 0.47 14.97
C ILE A 23 2.23 -0.18 13.60
N VAL A 24 1.18 -0.23 12.80
CA VAL A 24 1.24 -0.75 11.42
C VAL A 24 1.05 0.39 10.43
N VAL A 25 1.98 0.53 9.50
CA VAL A 25 1.87 1.44 8.36
C VAL A 25 1.58 0.64 7.11
N SER A 26 0.46 0.92 6.47
CA SER A 26 0.02 0.17 5.29
C SER A 26 -0.64 1.08 4.25
N SER A 27 -0.68 0.61 3.00
CA SER A 27 -1.49 1.26 1.96
C SER A 27 -2.97 0.89 2.10
N VAL A 28 -3.83 1.50 1.28
CA VAL A 28 -5.27 1.17 1.19
C VAL A 28 -5.51 -0.33 0.93
N SER A 29 -4.52 -1.07 0.44
CA SER A 29 -4.62 -2.52 0.26
C SER A 29 -4.87 -3.31 1.56
N CYS A 30 -4.72 -2.70 2.74
CA CYS A 30 -5.06 -3.32 4.04
C CYS A 30 -6.55 -3.71 4.17
N ILE A 31 -7.43 -3.16 3.32
CA ILE A 31 -8.86 -3.53 3.28
C ILE A 31 -9.15 -4.78 2.45
N TYR A 32 -8.14 -5.39 1.82
CA TYR A 32 -8.30 -6.67 1.10
C TYR A 32 -8.30 -7.86 2.06
N GLY A 33 -8.97 -8.93 1.60
CA GLY A 33 -9.13 -10.15 2.39
C GLY A 33 -7.81 -10.80 2.79
N LEU A 34 -7.76 -11.19 4.06
CA LEU A 34 -6.81 -12.10 4.67
C LEU A 34 -7.57 -13.31 5.23
N GLY A 35 -6.87 -14.25 5.81
CA GLY A 35 -7.49 -15.33 6.57
C GLY A 35 -8.08 -14.86 7.90
N SER A 36 -8.84 -15.73 8.57
CA SER A 36 -9.44 -15.45 9.87
C SER A 36 -8.38 -15.27 10.96
N PRO A 37 -8.40 -14.13 11.71
CA PRO A 37 -7.48 -13.93 12.84
C PRO A 37 -7.61 -15.03 13.90
N LYS A 38 -8.83 -15.49 14.15
CA LYS A 38 -9.11 -16.56 15.14
C LYS A 38 -8.46 -17.87 14.74
N GLU A 39 -8.63 -18.28 13.46
CA GLU A 39 -8.01 -19.50 12.96
C GLU A 39 -6.49 -19.39 12.93
N TYR A 40 -5.96 -18.25 12.52
CA TYR A 40 -4.52 -17.99 12.50
C TYR A 40 -3.92 -18.06 13.92
N LYS A 41 -4.60 -17.50 14.93
CA LYS A 41 -4.19 -17.53 16.34
C LYS A 41 -4.25 -18.95 16.92
N ASN A 42 -5.29 -19.72 16.61
CA ASN A 42 -5.47 -21.09 17.12
C ASN A 42 -4.40 -22.07 16.61
N LYS A 43 -3.68 -21.72 15.57
CA LYS A 43 -2.64 -22.55 14.95
C LYS A 43 -1.22 -22.19 15.42
N ILE A 44 -1.05 -21.27 16.37
CA ILE A 44 0.26 -20.92 16.91
C ILE A 44 0.83 -22.13 17.67
N ILE A 45 2.09 -22.49 17.39
CA ILE A 45 2.82 -23.52 18.14
C ILE A 45 3.70 -22.83 19.18
N PRO A 46 3.40 -22.93 20.47
CA PRO A 46 4.27 -22.43 21.52
C PRO A 46 5.43 -23.38 21.76
N ILE A 47 6.65 -22.89 21.71
CA ILE A 47 7.89 -23.61 21.98
C ILE A 47 8.52 -23.00 23.23
N ILE A 48 8.77 -23.80 24.27
CA ILE A 48 9.28 -23.30 25.55
C ILE A 48 10.47 -24.17 25.97
N GLN A 49 11.61 -23.53 26.26
CA GLN A 49 12.82 -24.19 26.71
C GLN A 49 12.55 -24.98 27.99
N GLY A 50 13.10 -26.20 28.07
CA GLY A 50 12.95 -27.11 29.20
C GLY A 50 11.66 -27.92 29.22
N LYS A 51 10.70 -27.65 28.33
CA LYS A 51 9.49 -28.46 28.17
C LYS A 51 9.75 -29.66 27.25
N GLU A 52 8.99 -30.71 27.48
CA GLU A 52 8.93 -31.88 26.59
C GLU A 52 8.04 -31.57 25.40
N PHE A 53 8.50 -31.94 24.24
CA PHE A 53 7.77 -31.81 22.96
C PHE A 53 8.25 -32.96 22.05
N ASP A 54 7.33 -33.80 21.62
CA ASP A 54 7.64 -34.88 20.67
C ASP A 54 8.05 -34.23 19.33
N LEU A 55 9.25 -34.59 18.86
CA LEU A 55 9.84 -33.98 17.64
C LEU A 55 9.03 -34.34 16.37
N ASP A 56 8.52 -35.56 16.27
CA ASP A 56 7.72 -35.98 15.10
C ASP A 56 6.36 -35.29 15.09
N ASP A 57 5.76 -35.06 16.27
CA ASP A 57 4.53 -34.27 16.38
C ASP A 57 4.76 -32.82 16.00
N LEU A 58 5.88 -32.20 16.42
CA LEU A 58 6.24 -30.84 16.01
C LEU A 58 6.42 -30.72 14.49
N ILE A 59 7.10 -31.68 13.87
CA ILE A 59 7.26 -31.73 12.42
C ILE A 59 5.89 -31.85 11.73
N GLY A 60 5.04 -32.74 12.27
CA GLY A 60 3.67 -32.90 11.78
C GLY A 60 2.85 -31.61 11.87
N GLN A 61 2.99 -30.86 12.96
CA GLN A 61 2.34 -29.55 13.13
C GLN A 61 2.89 -28.51 12.15
N LEU A 62 4.21 -28.44 11.92
CA LEU A 62 4.81 -27.52 10.94
C LEU A 62 4.29 -27.78 9.52
N VAL A 63 4.21 -29.05 9.10
CA VAL A 63 3.64 -29.41 7.78
C VAL A 63 2.17 -28.99 7.68
N LYS A 64 1.37 -29.20 8.73
CA LYS A 64 -0.03 -28.73 8.77
C LYS A 64 -0.14 -27.21 8.70
N GLN A 65 0.87 -26.49 9.17
CA GLN A 65 0.98 -25.04 9.08
C GLN A 65 1.57 -24.53 7.75
N GLN A 66 1.73 -25.42 6.77
CA GLN A 66 2.23 -25.10 5.42
C GLN A 66 3.74 -24.80 5.36
N TYR A 67 4.52 -25.19 6.38
CA TYR A 67 5.98 -25.22 6.25
C TYR A 67 6.42 -26.41 5.41
N ILE A 68 7.42 -26.19 4.56
CA ILE A 68 7.97 -27.25 3.68
C ILE A 68 9.29 -27.76 4.26
N ARG A 69 9.44 -29.07 4.38
CA ARG A 69 10.73 -29.66 4.76
C ARG A 69 11.74 -29.53 3.62
N ASN A 70 12.89 -28.96 3.90
CA ASN A 70 14.01 -28.85 2.96
C ASN A 70 15.34 -29.00 3.72
N ASP A 71 15.88 -30.22 3.71
CA ASP A 71 17.10 -30.55 4.44
C ASP A 71 18.39 -30.02 3.75
N LEU A 72 18.30 -29.53 2.52
CA LEU A 72 19.45 -28.99 1.76
C LEU A 72 19.64 -27.50 2.02
N VAL A 73 18.61 -26.72 1.77
CA VAL A 73 18.65 -25.25 1.90
C VAL A 73 17.43 -24.78 2.69
N VAL A 74 17.68 -24.01 3.76
CA VAL A 74 16.59 -23.41 4.54
C VAL A 74 16.28 -22.04 3.98
N THR A 75 15.06 -21.88 3.47
CA THR A 75 14.51 -20.63 2.94
C THR A 75 13.25 -20.27 3.71
N ARG A 76 12.72 -19.05 3.52
CA ARG A 76 11.47 -18.64 4.20
C ARG A 76 10.33 -19.63 3.94
N GLY A 77 9.61 -19.98 4.99
CA GLY A 77 8.54 -20.97 4.94
C GLY A 77 9.02 -22.42 4.91
N THR A 78 10.31 -22.68 5.15
CA THR A 78 10.84 -24.04 5.20
C THR A 78 11.43 -24.36 6.56
N PHE A 79 11.56 -25.66 6.85
CA PHE A 79 12.29 -26.15 8.00
C PHE A 79 13.25 -27.30 7.62
N ARG A 80 14.25 -27.53 8.44
CA ARG A 80 15.26 -28.57 8.25
C ARG A 80 15.51 -29.29 9.58
N LEU A 81 15.65 -30.62 9.51
CA LEU A 81 16.05 -31.44 10.65
C LEU A 81 17.44 -32.04 10.39
N LYS A 82 18.37 -31.86 11.33
CA LYS A 82 19.69 -32.48 11.34
C LYS A 82 19.99 -33.07 12.73
N GLY A 83 19.86 -34.41 12.88
CA GLY A 83 19.93 -35.04 14.16
C GLY A 83 18.84 -34.50 15.08
N ASP A 84 19.23 -34.04 16.26
CA ASP A 84 18.33 -33.46 17.26
C ASP A 84 18.18 -31.94 17.15
N THR A 85 18.53 -31.37 15.99
CA THR A 85 18.44 -29.90 15.74
C THR A 85 17.46 -29.61 14.65
N LEU A 86 16.45 -28.82 14.99
CA LEU A 86 15.41 -28.33 14.08
C LEU A 86 15.64 -26.84 13.77
N ASP A 87 15.89 -26.52 12.52
CA ASP A 87 15.98 -25.15 12.01
C ASP A 87 14.68 -24.80 11.29
N ILE A 88 14.01 -23.70 11.68
CA ILE A 88 12.78 -23.19 11.08
C ILE A 88 13.03 -21.77 10.60
N PHE A 89 12.75 -21.49 9.32
CA PHE A 89 12.77 -20.13 8.78
C PHE A 89 11.34 -19.64 8.56
N PRO A 90 10.77 -18.89 9.52
CA PRO A 90 9.40 -18.41 9.40
C PRO A 90 9.23 -17.43 8.23
N VAL A 91 8.02 -17.36 7.68
CA VAL A 91 7.68 -16.43 6.60
C VAL A 91 7.71 -14.97 7.03
N TYR A 92 7.54 -14.68 8.32
CA TYR A 92 7.46 -13.34 8.93
C TYR A 92 8.80 -12.84 9.48
N GLU A 93 9.86 -13.65 9.47
CA GLU A 93 11.16 -13.31 10.05
C GLU A 93 12.25 -13.14 8.98
N GLU A 94 13.34 -12.50 9.37
CA GLU A 94 14.58 -12.41 8.58
C GLU A 94 15.65 -13.39 9.08
N THR A 95 15.36 -14.09 10.16
CA THR A 95 16.26 -14.98 10.89
C THR A 95 15.67 -16.37 11.00
N ILE A 96 16.53 -17.37 11.23
CA ILE A 96 16.13 -18.75 11.45
C ILE A 96 16.01 -18.99 12.96
N PHE A 97 14.98 -19.71 13.39
CA PHE A 97 14.89 -20.25 14.72
C PHE A 97 15.50 -21.65 14.75
N ARG A 98 16.47 -21.84 15.62
CA ARG A 98 17.10 -23.14 15.90
C ARG A 98 16.62 -23.65 17.22
N ILE A 99 16.09 -24.88 17.22
CA ILE A 99 15.62 -25.62 18.40
C ILE A 99 16.47 -26.85 18.52
N GLU A 100 17.21 -26.98 19.64
CA GLU A 100 18.03 -28.12 19.93
C GLU A 100 17.31 -29.00 20.97
N PHE A 101 17.19 -30.29 20.68
CA PHE A 101 16.52 -31.27 21.53
C PHE A 101 17.53 -32.18 22.23
N PHE A 102 17.18 -32.63 23.42
CA PHE A 102 17.81 -33.76 24.09
C PHE A 102 16.71 -34.78 24.41
N GLY A 103 16.62 -35.87 23.62
CA GLY A 103 15.41 -36.68 23.56
C GLY A 103 14.21 -35.85 23.18
N ASP A 104 13.14 -35.91 23.96
CA ASP A 104 11.91 -35.09 23.73
C ASP A 104 11.95 -33.74 24.45
N GLN A 105 13.05 -33.40 25.16
CA GLN A 105 13.16 -32.14 25.86
C GLN A 105 13.81 -31.08 24.99
N ILE A 106 13.20 -29.90 24.95
CA ILE A 106 13.77 -28.70 24.28
C ILE A 106 14.90 -28.15 25.16
N GLU A 107 16.16 -28.42 24.76
CA GLU A 107 17.34 -27.98 25.50
C GLU A 107 17.64 -26.50 25.28
N LYS A 108 17.63 -26.05 24.01
CA LYS A 108 17.96 -24.68 23.66
C LYS A 108 17.09 -24.15 22.51
N ILE A 109 16.83 -22.85 22.58
CA ILE A 109 16.19 -22.10 21.50
C ILE A 109 17.09 -20.92 21.15
N SER A 110 17.41 -20.75 19.86
CA SER A 110 18.28 -19.67 19.40
C SER A 110 17.75 -19.07 18.13
N ARG A 111 17.99 -17.77 17.98
CA ARG A 111 17.81 -17.04 16.72
C ARG A 111 19.16 -17.00 16.03
N ILE A 112 19.24 -17.41 14.77
CA ILE A 112 20.49 -17.48 14.01
C ILE A 112 20.39 -16.68 12.71
N ASP A 113 21.53 -16.17 12.29
CA ASP A 113 21.66 -15.52 10.99
C ASP A 113 21.58 -16.56 9.86
N PRO A 114 20.74 -16.36 8.82
CA PRO A 114 20.55 -17.34 7.76
C PRO A 114 21.76 -17.52 6.84
N VAL A 115 22.67 -16.53 6.79
CA VAL A 115 23.85 -16.54 5.90
C VAL A 115 25.08 -17.07 6.63
N THR A 116 25.37 -16.55 7.83
CA THR A 116 26.57 -16.91 8.59
C THR A 116 26.36 -18.10 9.51
N GLY A 117 25.11 -18.37 9.92
CA GLY A 117 24.77 -19.39 10.92
C GLY A 117 25.12 -19.00 12.37
N GLU A 118 25.56 -17.75 12.59
CA GLU A 118 25.89 -17.24 13.92
C GLU A 118 24.65 -17.08 14.80
N ILE A 119 24.80 -17.35 16.09
CA ILE A 119 23.75 -17.16 17.09
C ILE A 119 23.64 -15.66 17.38
N LEU A 120 22.50 -15.06 16.99
CA LEU A 120 22.19 -13.66 17.26
C LEU A 120 21.61 -13.47 18.65
N GLU A 121 20.77 -14.41 19.10
CA GLU A 121 20.06 -14.33 20.38
C GLU A 121 19.72 -15.73 20.89
N LYS A 122 19.70 -15.89 22.22
CA LYS A 122 19.15 -17.07 22.89
C LYS A 122 17.78 -16.74 23.44
N LEU A 123 16.84 -17.63 23.21
CA LEU A 123 15.43 -17.45 23.59
C LEU A 123 15.04 -18.48 24.64
N THR A 124 14.12 -18.11 25.53
CA THR A 124 13.51 -19.05 26.50
C THR A 124 12.16 -19.57 26.04
N GLU A 125 11.51 -18.81 25.13
CA GLU A 125 10.23 -19.17 24.53
C GLU A 125 10.13 -18.61 23.11
N LEU A 126 9.27 -19.21 22.31
CA LEU A 126 9.06 -18.88 20.91
C LEU A 126 7.64 -19.26 20.49
N ALA A 127 7.00 -18.46 19.67
CA ALA A 127 5.73 -18.76 19.04
C ALA A 127 5.91 -18.92 17.52
N ILE A 128 5.61 -20.09 16.98
CA ILE A 128 5.65 -20.34 15.54
C ILE A 128 4.26 -20.10 14.96
N PHE A 129 4.14 -19.14 14.04
CA PHE A 129 2.93 -18.84 13.31
C PHE A 129 2.86 -19.62 11.99
N PRO A 130 1.66 -19.87 11.45
CA PRO A 130 1.50 -20.52 10.16
C PRO A 130 2.24 -19.80 9.01
N ALA A 131 2.72 -20.57 8.05
CA ALA A 131 3.36 -20.06 6.84
C ALA A 131 2.36 -19.48 5.82
N SER A 132 1.06 -19.55 6.08
CA SER A 132 -0.01 -18.99 5.25
C SER A 132 -1.13 -18.44 6.12
N HIS A 133 -1.81 -17.39 5.68
CA HIS A 133 -3.02 -16.88 6.34
C HIS A 133 -4.26 -17.79 6.11
N TYR A 134 -4.18 -18.72 5.15
CA TYR A 134 -5.27 -19.63 4.76
C TYR A 134 -5.02 -21.07 5.24
N VAL A 135 -4.54 -21.22 6.45
CA VAL A 135 -4.35 -22.55 7.06
C VAL A 135 -5.66 -23.01 7.72
N THR A 136 -6.12 -24.19 7.34
CA THR A 136 -7.36 -24.80 7.83
C THR A 136 -7.08 -26.18 8.44
N SER A 137 -8.01 -26.67 9.25
CA SER A 137 -7.97 -28.05 9.74
C SER A 137 -8.30 -29.04 8.60
N ASP A 138 -7.91 -30.31 8.77
CA ASP A 138 -8.21 -31.34 7.78
C ASP A 138 -9.71 -31.52 7.56
N GLU A 139 -10.52 -31.35 8.60
CA GLU A 139 -11.99 -31.45 8.51
C GLU A 139 -12.57 -30.26 7.74
N GLU A 140 -12.17 -29.02 8.07
CA GLU A 140 -12.59 -27.83 7.35
C GLU A 140 -12.17 -27.90 5.88
N ARG A 141 -10.95 -28.36 5.59
CA ARG A 141 -10.46 -28.55 4.22
C ARG A 141 -11.34 -29.54 3.45
N LYS A 142 -11.65 -30.70 4.04
CA LYS A 142 -12.52 -31.70 3.41
C LYS A 142 -13.93 -31.13 3.10
N ASN A 143 -14.47 -30.35 4.00
CA ASN A 143 -15.77 -29.69 3.79
C ASN A 143 -15.68 -28.65 2.68
N ALA A 144 -14.64 -27.78 2.68
CA ALA A 144 -14.39 -26.81 1.65
C ALA A 144 -14.25 -27.45 0.25
N LEU A 145 -13.50 -28.55 0.12
CA LEU A 145 -13.37 -29.27 -1.16
C LEU A 145 -14.70 -29.74 -1.69
N LYS A 146 -15.57 -30.30 -0.84
CA LYS A 146 -16.93 -30.73 -1.25
C LYS A 146 -17.80 -29.56 -1.71
N GLU A 147 -17.74 -28.43 -1.01
CA GLU A 147 -18.50 -27.24 -1.39
C GLU A 147 -18.00 -26.64 -2.70
N ILE A 148 -16.67 -26.59 -2.93
CA ILE A 148 -16.07 -26.14 -4.20
C ILE A 148 -16.53 -27.05 -5.35
N GLU A 149 -16.53 -28.37 -5.18
CA GLU A 149 -16.97 -29.35 -6.19
C GLU A 149 -18.46 -29.19 -6.52
N ASN A 150 -19.30 -28.96 -5.50
CA ASN A 150 -20.71 -28.70 -5.69
C ASN A 150 -20.96 -27.41 -6.48
N ASP A 151 -20.23 -26.33 -6.14
CA ASP A 151 -20.38 -25.04 -6.83
C ASP A 151 -19.80 -25.11 -8.26
N LEU A 152 -18.73 -25.88 -8.48
CA LEU A 152 -18.22 -26.21 -9.82
C LEU A 152 -19.29 -26.90 -10.69
N THR A 153 -19.94 -27.92 -10.15
CA THR A 153 -21.00 -28.65 -10.84
C THR A 153 -22.16 -27.76 -11.25
N LYS A 154 -22.59 -26.87 -10.33
CA LYS A 154 -23.64 -25.87 -10.61
C LYS A 154 -23.19 -24.90 -11.71
N GLN A 155 -21.95 -24.42 -11.66
CA GLN A 155 -21.44 -23.45 -12.62
C GLN A 155 -21.27 -24.06 -14.02
N ILE A 156 -20.80 -25.31 -14.12
CA ILE A 156 -20.74 -26.05 -15.38
C ILE A 156 -22.14 -26.18 -15.99
N SER A 157 -23.11 -26.66 -15.20
CA SER A 157 -24.50 -26.82 -15.68
C SER A 157 -25.13 -25.50 -16.14
N LYS A 158 -24.77 -24.39 -15.49
CA LYS A 158 -25.19 -23.05 -15.91
C LYS A 158 -24.60 -22.68 -17.27
N PHE A 159 -23.30 -22.84 -17.46
CA PHE A 159 -22.62 -22.52 -18.72
C PHE A 159 -23.12 -23.40 -19.88
N GLU A 160 -23.36 -24.69 -19.65
CA GLU A 160 -23.92 -25.60 -20.64
C GLU A 160 -25.34 -25.17 -21.09
N LYS A 161 -26.20 -24.79 -20.14
CA LYS A 161 -27.53 -24.24 -20.44
C LYS A 161 -27.49 -22.93 -21.24
N GLU A 162 -26.45 -22.11 -21.00
CA GLU A 162 -26.21 -20.87 -21.73
C GLU A 162 -25.46 -21.11 -23.07
N ASN A 163 -25.19 -22.34 -23.46
CA ASN A 163 -24.38 -22.73 -24.64
C ASN A 163 -22.96 -22.16 -24.63
N LYS A 164 -22.38 -21.95 -23.46
CA LYS A 164 -21.00 -21.48 -23.20
C LYS A 164 -20.08 -22.69 -22.94
N LEU A 165 -19.88 -23.52 -23.93
CA LEU A 165 -19.17 -24.81 -23.77
C LEU A 165 -17.66 -24.61 -23.47
N LEU A 166 -17.07 -23.58 -24.04
CA LEU A 166 -15.64 -23.25 -23.79
C LEU A 166 -15.42 -22.81 -22.35
N GLU A 167 -16.30 -21.97 -21.81
CA GLU A 167 -16.28 -21.51 -20.42
C GLU A 167 -16.51 -22.67 -19.45
N ALA A 168 -17.44 -23.57 -19.78
CA ALA A 168 -17.71 -24.78 -19.01
C ALA A 168 -16.46 -25.67 -18.92
N GLN A 169 -15.79 -25.90 -20.05
CA GLN A 169 -14.57 -26.72 -20.10
C GLN A 169 -13.42 -26.06 -19.33
N ARG A 170 -13.23 -24.76 -19.51
CA ARG A 170 -12.18 -23.98 -18.84
C ARG A 170 -12.31 -24.00 -17.33
N ILE A 171 -13.50 -23.69 -16.80
CA ILE A 171 -13.73 -23.70 -15.36
C ILE A 171 -13.58 -25.09 -14.77
N LYS A 172 -14.07 -26.14 -15.47
CA LYS A 172 -13.89 -27.52 -15.04
C LYS A 172 -12.42 -27.89 -14.92
N GLN A 173 -11.65 -27.69 -15.97
CA GLN A 173 -10.22 -28.05 -15.99
C GLN A 173 -9.44 -27.32 -14.92
N ARG A 174 -9.65 -26.00 -14.77
CA ARG A 174 -8.96 -25.19 -13.78
C ARG A 174 -9.32 -25.60 -12.36
N THR A 175 -10.60 -25.72 -12.06
CA THR A 175 -11.05 -26.00 -10.69
C THR A 175 -10.72 -27.42 -10.26
N MET A 176 -10.80 -28.41 -11.18
CA MET A 176 -10.39 -29.79 -10.87
C MET A 176 -8.90 -29.86 -10.52
N PHE A 177 -8.04 -29.17 -11.25
CA PHE A 177 -6.61 -29.06 -10.90
C PHE A 177 -6.40 -28.40 -9.53
N ASP A 178 -7.11 -27.29 -9.26
CA ASP A 178 -7.01 -26.61 -7.96
C ASP A 178 -7.50 -27.52 -6.81
N LEU A 179 -8.57 -28.32 -7.03
CA LEU A 179 -9.08 -29.30 -6.05
C LEU A 179 -8.07 -30.41 -5.76
N GLU A 180 -7.39 -30.93 -6.79
CA GLU A 180 -6.31 -31.92 -6.62
C GLU A 180 -5.16 -31.34 -5.77
N MET A 181 -4.67 -30.16 -6.10
CA MET A 181 -3.62 -29.46 -5.35
C MET A 181 -4.01 -29.19 -3.88
N LEU A 182 -5.25 -28.73 -3.67
CA LEU A 182 -5.78 -28.48 -2.31
C LEU A 182 -5.97 -29.78 -1.52
N GLY A 183 -6.33 -30.90 -2.19
CA GLY A 183 -6.48 -32.21 -1.58
C GLY A 183 -5.14 -32.80 -1.13
N GLU A 184 -4.16 -32.79 -2.03
CA GLU A 184 -2.84 -33.42 -1.80
C GLU A 184 -1.90 -32.55 -0.99
N LEU A 185 -1.79 -31.27 -1.32
CA LEU A 185 -0.79 -30.35 -0.73
C LEU A 185 -1.41 -29.34 0.25
N GLY A 186 -2.73 -29.21 0.28
CA GLY A 186 -3.41 -28.19 1.10
C GLY A 186 -3.29 -26.76 0.59
N VAL A 187 -2.66 -26.54 -0.58
CA VAL A 187 -2.47 -25.24 -1.21
C VAL A 187 -2.68 -25.32 -2.72
N CYS A 188 -3.10 -24.19 -3.33
CA CYS A 188 -3.09 -24.03 -4.78
C CYS A 188 -2.76 -22.58 -5.14
N SER A 189 -2.34 -22.35 -6.38
CA SER A 189 -2.13 -20.99 -6.89
C SER A 189 -3.46 -20.25 -6.98
N GLY A 190 -3.59 -19.17 -6.20
CA GLY A 190 -4.83 -18.39 -6.12
C GLY A 190 -5.83 -18.94 -5.09
N ILE A 191 -5.35 -19.61 -4.04
CA ILE A 191 -6.16 -20.14 -2.92
C ILE A 191 -7.11 -19.08 -2.34
N GLU A 192 -6.72 -17.81 -2.38
CA GLU A 192 -7.55 -16.69 -1.93
C GLU A 192 -8.90 -16.61 -2.65
N ASN A 193 -9.01 -17.12 -3.89
CA ASN A 193 -10.28 -17.17 -4.62
C ASN A 193 -11.28 -18.19 -4.05
N TYR A 194 -10.81 -19.07 -3.18
CA TYR A 194 -11.58 -20.07 -2.45
C TYR A 194 -11.72 -19.72 -0.96
N SER A 195 -11.21 -18.57 -0.50
CA SER A 195 -11.13 -18.18 0.92
C SER A 195 -12.46 -18.33 1.66
N ARG A 196 -13.59 -18.00 1.01
CA ARG A 196 -14.93 -18.12 1.59
C ARG A 196 -15.23 -19.52 2.12
N TYR A 197 -14.79 -20.57 1.44
CA TYR A 197 -15.04 -21.94 1.86
C TYR A 197 -14.18 -22.35 3.05
N PHE A 198 -12.99 -21.75 3.18
CA PHE A 198 -12.05 -22.06 4.25
C PHE A 198 -12.34 -21.30 5.54
N ASP A 199 -12.90 -20.10 5.45
CA ASP A 199 -13.23 -19.26 6.62
C ASP A 199 -14.72 -19.31 6.99
N GLY A 200 -15.51 -20.20 6.34
CA GLY A 200 -16.91 -20.48 6.65
C GLY A 200 -17.88 -19.33 6.39
N ARG A 201 -17.47 -18.31 5.61
CA ARG A 201 -18.34 -17.17 5.28
C ARG A 201 -19.42 -17.56 4.27
N LYS A 202 -20.58 -16.90 4.40
CA LYS A 202 -21.64 -16.98 3.41
C LYS A 202 -21.31 -16.12 2.19
N PRO A 203 -21.91 -16.43 1.01
CA PRO A 203 -21.78 -15.57 -0.15
C PRO A 203 -22.12 -14.11 0.15
N GLY A 204 -21.23 -13.19 -0.24
CA GLY A 204 -21.39 -11.75 -0.05
C GLY A 204 -20.99 -11.19 1.32
N GLU A 205 -20.66 -12.01 2.30
CA GLU A 205 -20.14 -11.56 3.59
C GLU A 205 -18.78 -10.87 3.45
N ALA A 206 -18.53 -9.90 4.35
CA ALA A 206 -17.25 -9.18 4.38
C ALA A 206 -16.10 -10.13 4.67
N PRO A 207 -14.95 -10.03 3.96
CA PRO A 207 -13.76 -10.80 4.28
C PRO A 207 -13.14 -10.30 5.59
N TYR A 208 -12.39 -11.20 6.24
CA TYR A 208 -11.43 -10.77 7.24
C TYR A 208 -10.27 -10.03 6.56
N THR A 209 -9.81 -8.96 7.17
CA THR A 209 -8.77 -8.08 6.64
C THR A 209 -7.71 -7.82 7.71
N LEU A 210 -6.67 -7.07 7.41
CA LEU A 210 -5.68 -6.65 8.40
C LEU A 210 -6.33 -5.93 9.59
N ILE A 211 -7.43 -5.20 9.36
CA ILE A 211 -8.16 -4.47 10.40
C ILE A 211 -8.71 -5.40 11.48
N ASP A 212 -9.09 -6.63 11.11
CA ASP A 212 -9.65 -7.62 12.03
C ASP A 212 -8.60 -8.26 12.98
N PHE A 213 -7.31 -7.99 12.77
CA PHE A 213 -6.23 -8.42 13.65
C PHE A 213 -5.94 -7.43 14.78
N PHE A 214 -6.45 -6.20 14.68
CA PHE A 214 -6.33 -5.19 15.73
C PHE A 214 -7.32 -5.43 16.88
N PRO A 215 -7.00 -4.96 18.09
CA PRO A 215 -7.98 -4.89 19.18
C PRO A 215 -9.14 -3.92 18.82
N ASP A 216 -10.29 -4.08 19.44
CA ASP A 216 -11.50 -3.32 19.10
C ASP A 216 -11.36 -1.80 19.30
N ASP A 217 -10.45 -1.36 20.15
CA ASP A 217 -10.25 0.06 20.51
C ASP A 217 -9.04 0.73 19.83
N PHE A 218 -8.51 0.14 18.76
CA PHE A 218 -7.38 0.71 18.02
C PHE A 218 -7.68 2.09 17.43
N LEU A 219 -6.65 2.90 17.26
CA LEU A 219 -6.72 4.18 16.59
C LEU A 219 -6.27 4.04 15.13
N MET A 220 -7.15 4.43 14.21
CA MET A 220 -6.80 4.52 12.79
C MET A 220 -6.41 5.96 12.43
N VAL A 221 -5.27 6.11 11.79
CA VAL A 221 -4.85 7.37 11.18
C VAL A 221 -4.89 7.19 9.66
N VAL A 222 -5.69 8.00 8.98
CA VAL A 222 -5.82 8.00 7.52
C VAL A 222 -5.07 9.22 6.99
N ASP A 223 -3.87 8.98 6.49
CA ASP A 223 -3.05 10.01 5.87
C ASP A 223 -3.55 10.34 4.46
N GLU A 224 -3.41 11.60 4.05
CA GLU A 224 -3.95 12.13 2.79
C GLU A 224 -5.40 11.68 2.55
N SER A 225 -6.24 11.86 3.57
CA SER A 225 -7.62 11.31 3.61
C SER A 225 -8.45 11.72 2.39
N HIS A 226 -8.23 12.92 1.84
CA HIS A 226 -8.89 13.39 0.63
C HIS A 226 -8.64 12.52 -0.62
N ILE A 227 -7.59 11.67 -0.59
CA ILE A 227 -7.28 10.66 -1.60
C ILE A 227 -7.65 9.26 -1.11
N ALA A 228 -7.28 8.92 0.14
CA ALA A 228 -7.49 7.58 0.69
C ALA A 228 -8.98 7.22 0.79
N ILE A 229 -9.84 8.13 1.24
CA ILE A 229 -11.29 7.89 1.35
C ILE A 229 -11.95 7.59 0.00
N PRO A 230 -11.74 8.39 -1.08
CA PRO A 230 -12.19 8.03 -2.43
C PRO A 230 -11.64 6.68 -2.93
N GLN A 231 -10.38 6.35 -2.63
CA GLN A 231 -9.79 5.07 -2.99
C GLN A 231 -10.50 3.91 -2.29
N ILE A 232 -10.73 3.98 -0.98
CA ILE A 232 -11.46 2.95 -0.23
C ILE A 232 -12.86 2.74 -0.84
N ARG A 233 -13.55 3.82 -1.23
CA ARG A 233 -14.87 3.72 -1.88
C ARG A 233 -14.82 3.05 -3.24
N GLY A 234 -13.81 3.35 -4.05
CA GLY A 234 -13.69 2.85 -5.42
C GLY A 234 -13.16 1.42 -5.55
N GLN A 235 -12.40 0.92 -4.55
CA GLN A 235 -11.71 -0.37 -4.63
C GLN A 235 -12.66 -1.54 -4.86
N TYR A 236 -13.78 -1.59 -4.15
CA TYR A 236 -14.76 -2.68 -4.26
C TYR A 236 -15.35 -2.79 -5.67
N GLU A 237 -15.81 -1.69 -6.25
CA GLU A 237 -16.45 -1.71 -7.58
C GLU A 237 -15.43 -2.06 -8.69
N GLY A 238 -14.20 -1.56 -8.59
CA GLY A 238 -13.13 -1.91 -9.51
C GLY A 238 -12.76 -3.40 -9.47
N ASP A 239 -12.60 -3.97 -8.27
CA ASP A 239 -12.31 -5.39 -8.09
C ASP A 239 -13.46 -6.27 -8.56
N LYS A 240 -14.71 -5.92 -8.21
CA LYS A 240 -15.92 -6.62 -8.63
C LYS A 240 -16.05 -6.65 -10.16
N SER A 241 -15.87 -5.53 -10.84
CA SER A 241 -15.94 -5.46 -12.29
C SER A 241 -14.94 -6.40 -12.97
N ARG A 242 -13.68 -6.35 -12.53
CA ARG A 242 -12.62 -7.24 -13.03
C ARG A 242 -12.94 -8.72 -12.78
N LYS A 243 -13.34 -9.09 -11.57
CA LYS A 243 -13.63 -10.47 -11.20
C LYS A 243 -14.90 -11.01 -11.83
N SER A 244 -15.93 -10.19 -12.02
CA SER A 244 -17.13 -10.59 -12.76
C SER A 244 -16.77 -11.04 -14.17
N THR A 245 -15.92 -10.31 -14.89
CA THR A 245 -15.41 -10.72 -16.19
C THR A 245 -14.71 -12.08 -16.12
N LEU A 246 -13.87 -12.33 -15.11
CA LEU A 246 -13.20 -13.63 -14.97
C LEU A 246 -14.17 -14.78 -14.70
N VAL A 247 -15.23 -14.54 -13.94
CA VAL A 247 -16.29 -15.51 -13.66
C VAL A 247 -17.12 -15.77 -14.92
N ASP A 248 -17.54 -14.73 -15.62
CA ASP A 248 -18.40 -14.82 -16.81
C ASP A 248 -17.73 -15.57 -17.98
N TYR A 249 -16.40 -15.50 -18.05
CA TYR A 249 -15.60 -16.21 -19.05
C TYR A 249 -14.99 -17.54 -18.54
N GLY A 250 -15.44 -18.05 -17.39
CA GLY A 250 -15.04 -19.35 -16.86
C GLY A 250 -13.59 -19.45 -16.35
N PHE A 251 -12.95 -18.36 -16.00
CA PHE A 251 -11.60 -18.36 -15.40
C PHE A 251 -11.62 -18.55 -13.88
N ARG A 252 -12.74 -18.23 -13.22
CA ARG A 252 -12.93 -18.36 -11.78
C ARG A 252 -14.35 -18.79 -11.44
N LEU A 253 -14.49 -19.49 -10.30
CA LEU A 253 -15.81 -19.73 -9.71
C LEU A 253 -16.41 -18.43 -9.15
N PRO A 254 -17.75 -18.35 -9.02
CA PRO A 254 -18.41 -17.19 -8.42
C PRO A 254 -17.90 -16.83 -7.02
N ALA A 255 -17.41 -17.79 -6.25
CA ALA A 255 -16.78 -17.55 -4.93
C ALA A 255 -15.59 -16.59 -4.96
N ALA A 256 -14.90 -16.47 -6.10
CA ALA A 256 -13.83 -15.48 -6.27
C ALA A 256 -14.29 -14.02 -6.06
N LEU A 257 -15.59 -13.74 -6.22
CA LEU A 257 -16.19 -12.44 -5.92
C LEU A 257 -16.21 -12.11 -4.43
N ASP A 258 -16.11 -13.12 -3.56
CA ASP A 258 -16.08 -12.95 -2.10
C ASP A 258 -14.66 -12.75 -1.54
N ASN A 259 -13.62 -13.01 -2.34
CA ASN A 259 -12.27 -12.53 -2.10
C ASN A 259 -12.15 -11.09 -2.63
N ARG A 260 -12.55 -10.12 -1.85
CA ARG A 260 -12.72 -8.74 -2.28
C ARG A 260 -12.24 -7.76 -1.21
N PRO A 261 -11.99 -6.50 -1.55
CA PRO A 261 -11.82 -5.47 -0.53
C PRO A 261 -13.13 -5.23 0.22
N LEU A 262 -13.03 -4.67 1.40
CA LEU A 262 -14.19 -4.18 2.15
C LEU A 262 -14.95 -3.14 1.30
N LYS A 263 -16.27 -3.16 1.40
CA LYS A 263 -17.11 -2.03 0.99
C LYS A 263 -16.86 -0.87 1.95
N PHE A 264 -17.11 0.35 1.50
CA PHE A 264 -16.88 1.54 2.32
C PHE A 264 -17.64 1.50 3.68
N ASP A 265 -18.90 1.06 3.68
CA ASP A 265 -19.68 0.95 4.90
C ASP A 265 -19.17 -0.18 5.82
N GLU A 266 -18.67 -1.28 5.26
CA GLU A 266 -18.03 -2.36 6.02
C GLU A 266 -16.75 -1.86 6.71
N TRP A 267 -15.91 -1.11 5.98
CA TRP A 267 -14.72 -0.47 6.53
C TRP A 267 -15.10 0.51 7.66
N ARG A 268 -16.08 1.39 7.43
CA ARG A 268 -16.53 2.36 8.42
C ARG A 268 -17.01 1.70 9.71
N ASN A 269 -17.72 0.57 9.60
CA ASN A 269 -18.24 -0.16 10.76
C ASN A 269 -17.15 -0.88 11.57
N LYS A 270 -15.99 -1.17 10.97
CA LYS A 270 -14.85 -1.80 11.65
C LYS A 270 -13.94 -0.80 12.36
N VAL A 271 -14.04 0.49 12.03
CA VAL A 271 -13.13 1.52 12.53
C VAL A 271 -13.86 2.47 13.47
N ASN A 272 -13.54 2.40 14.77
CA ASN A 272 -14.22 3.18 15.79
C ASN A 272 -13.66 4.60 15.94
N LYS A 273 -12.33 4.72 16.10
CA LYS A 273 -11.63 5.99 16.32
C LYS A 273 -10.74 6.28 15.12
N THR A 274 -10.99 7.41 14.47
CA THR A 274 -10.25 7.77 13.25
C THR A 274 -9.76 9.19 13.29
N ILE A 275 -8.49 9.41 12.96
CA ILE A 275 -7.92 10.71 12.65
C ILE A 275 -7.73 10.79 11.13
N LEU A 276 -8.34 11.78 10.50
CA LEU A 276 -8.22 12.06 9.09
C LEU A 276 -7.22 13.19 8.90
N VAL A 277 -6.09 12.93 8.26
CA VAL A 277 -5.03 13.92 8.03
C VAL A 277 -5.06 14.37 6.58
N SER A 278 -5.18 15.66 6.35
CA SER A 278 -5.16 16.23 5.00
C SER A 278 -4.86 17.73 5.03
N ALA A 279 -4.09 18.20 4.06
CA ALA A 279 -3.94 19.65 3.81
C ALA A 279 -5.17 20.25 3.11
N THR A 280 -6.00 19.40 2.51
CA THR A 280 -7.18 19.77 1.70
C THR A 280 -8.30 18.77 1.95
N PRO A 281 -8.93 18.76 3.16
CA PRO A 281 -10.01 17.83 3.49
C PRO A 281 -11.12 17.87 2.44
N GLY A 282 -11.63 16.69 2.06
CA GLY A 282 -12.71 16.57 1.08
C GLY A 282 -14.10 16.82 1.69
N LYS A 283 -15.11 16.76 0.84
CA LYS A 283 -16.51 16.97 1.26
C LYS A 283 -16.94 15.96 2.34
N TRP A 284 -16.56 14.69 2.16
CA TRP A 284 -16.94 13.63 3.10
C TRP A 284 -16.34 13.85 4.49
N GLU A 285 -15.06 14.23 4.58
CA GLU A 285 -14.37 14.54 5.82
C GLU A 285 -15.06 15.71 6.54
N ASN A 286 -15.41 16.76 5.80
CA ASN A 286 -16.09 17.93 6.33
C ASN A 286 -17.49 17.62 6.85
N GLU A 287 -18.21 16.67 6.27
CA GLU A 287 -19.56 16.28 6.67
C GLU A 287 -19.58 15.23 7.80
N ASN A 288 -18.50 14.47 8.00
CA ASN A 288 -18.47 13.33 8.92
C ASN A 288 -17.48 13.47 10.08
N SER A 289 -16.68 14.53 10.14
CA SER A 289 -15.78 14.81 11.27
C SER A 289 -16.49 15.65 12.32
N GLU A 290 -16.38 15.25 13.59
CA GLU A 290 -16.96 15.96 14.73
C GLU A 290 -16.08 17.15 15.15
N ILE A 291 -14.78 17.03 14.99
CA ILE A 291 -13.78 18.00 15.43
C ILE A 291 -12.82 18.31 14.28
N PHE A 292 -12.57 19.58 14.06
CA PHE A 292 -11.53 20.08 13.14
C PHE A 292 -10.41 20.71 13.91
N ILE A 293 -9.17 20.22 13.68
CA ILE A 293 -7.96 20.77 14.28
C ILE A 293 -7.05 21.19 13.14
N GLU A 294 -6.69 22.47 13.12
CA GLU A 294 -5.72 23.00 12.16
C GLU A 294 -4.32 23.02 12.75
N GLN A 295 -3.36 22.42 12.04
CA GLN A 295 -1.93 22.53 12.33
C GLN A 295 -1.27 23.35 11.24
N VAL A 296 -1.43 24.66 11.30
CA VAL A 296 -0.90 25.61 10.31
C VAL A 296 0.53 26.02 10.63
N ILE A 297 0.87 26.11 11.92
CA ILE A 297 2.19 26.57 12.38
C ILE A 297 3.26 25.51 12.11
N ARG A 298 4.31 25.92 11.38
CA ARG A 298 5.51 25.11 11.14
C ARG A 298 6.60 25.50 12.15
N PRO A 299 7.20 24.54 12.87
CA PRO A 299 8.30 24.83 13.81
C PRO A 299 9.53 25.45 13.14
N THR A 300 9.71 25.23 11.83
CA THR A 300 10.81 25.80 11.03
C THR A 300 10.66 27.31 10.77
N GLY A 301 9.51 27.89 11.05
CA GLY A 301 9.20 29.30 10.74
C GLY A 301 8.98 29.58 9.23
N LEU A 302 9.09 28.56 8.36
CA LEU A 302 8.92 28.74 6.91
C LEU A 302 7.50 29.16 6.56
N LEU A 303 7.39 30.24 5.79
CA LEU A 303 6.11 30.78 5.31
C LEU A 303 5.62 30.02 4.07
N ASP A 304 4.30 29.97 3.88
CA ASP A 304 3.76 29.57 2.58
C ASP A 304 4.23 30.53 1.47
N PRO A 305 4.42 30.03 0.21
CA PRO A 305 5.04 30.84 -0.84
C PRO A 305 4.16 32.01 -1.26
N ASN A 306 4.79 33.08 -1.76
CA ASN A 306 4.07 34.10 -2.48
C ASN A 306 3.59 33.57 -3.83
N ILE A 307 2.40 33.98 -4.24
CA ILE A 307 1.78 33.58 -5.51
C ILE A 307 1.64 34.81 -6.38
N ASP A 308 2.13 34.70 -7.60
CA ASP A 308 1.97 35.69 -8.67
C ASP A 308 1.13 35.10 -9.80
N VAL A 309 0.08 35.81 -10.22
CA VAL A 309 -0.78 35.38 -11.32
C VAL A 309 -0.48 36.25 -12.51
N ARG A 310 0.03 35.65 -13.58
CA ARG A 310 0.48 36.33 -14.79
C ARG A 310 -0.34 35.89 -16.02
N PRO A 311 -0.48 36.78 -17.07
CA PRO A 311 -1.19 36.40 -18.27
C PRO A 311 -0.50 35.26 -19.03
N THR A 312 -1.26 34.50 -19.80
CA THR A 312 -0.70 33.42 -20.64
C THR A 312 0.07 33.92 -21.85
N LYS A 313 -0.15 35.16 -22.24
CA LYS A 313 0.61 35.79 -23.32
C LYS A 313 2.09 35.85 -22.93
N ASP A 314 2.95 35.35 -23.82
CA ASP A 314 4.41 35.32 -23.67
C ASP A 314 4.89 34.49 -22.43
N GLN A 315 4.04 33.63 -21.89
CA GLN A 315 4.30 32.82 -20.68
C GLN A 315 5.60 32.01 -20.77
N ILE A 316 5.98 31.54 -21.97
CA ILE A 316 7.21 30.71 -22.13
C ILE A 316 8.47 31.57 -21.99
N GLN A 317 8.50 32.79 -22.55
CA GLN A 317 9.63 33.71 -22.43
C GLN A 317 9.76 34.24 -20.99
N ASP A 318 8.65 34.57 -20.36
CA ASP A 318 8.60 34.99 -18.98
C ASP A 318 9.13 33.89 -18.04
N LEU A 319 8.60 32.66 -18.19
CA LEU A 319 9.06 31.50 -17.43
C LEU A 319 10.55 31.20 -17.65
N LEU A 320 11.04 31.31 -18.89
CA LEU A 320 12.46 31.12 -19.19
C LEU A 320 13.35 32.10 -18.45
N SER A 321 12.93 33.36 -18.32
CA SER A 321 13.65 34.39 -17.57
C SER A 321 13.69 34.05 -16.07
N GLU A 322 12.57 33.66 -15.51
CA GLU A 322 12.46 33.23 -14.10
C GLU A 322 13.31 31.99 -13.83
N ILE A 323 13.26 30.97 -14.69
CA ILE A 323 14.07 29.75 -14.57
C ILE A 323 15.57 30.11 -14.51
N LYS A 324 16.04 30.97 -15.41
CA LYS A 324 17.46 31.40 -15.42
C LYS A 324 17.86 32.11 -14.12
N SER A 325 16.99 32.93 -13.58
CA SER A 325 17.22 33.62 -12.30
C SER A 325 17.34 32.61 -11.13
N VAL A 326 16.43 31.64 -11.06
CA VAL A 326 16.44 30.62 -10.00
C VAL A 326 17.67 29.71 -10.10
N ILE A 327 18.03 29.26 -11.30
CA ILE A 327 19.21 28.43 -11.53
C ILE A 327 20.48 29.14 -11.14
N ASN A 328 20.62 30.43 -11.47
CA ASN A 328 21.80 31.23 -11.09
C ASN A 328 21.98 31.34 -9.56
N ASN A 329 20.89 31.18 -8.79
CA ASN A 329 20.91 31.13 -7.33
C ASN A 329 21.12 29.70 -6.78
N GLY A 330 21.37 28.72 -7.65
CA GLY A 330 21.62 27.33 -7.26
C GLY A 330 20.36 26.51 -6.89
N ASN A 331 19.17 27.08 -7.12
CA ASN A 331 17.89 26.44 -6.78
C ASN A 331 17.27 25.70 -7.97
N ARG A 332 16.15 25.01 -7.73
CA ARG A 332 15.44 24.15 -8.68
C ARG A 332 14.06 24.69 -9.00
N VAL A 333 13.53 24.27 -10.15
CA VAL A 333 12.22 24.68 -10.65
C VAL A 333 11.34 23.48 -10.97
N LEU A 334 10.08 23.56 -10.55
CA LEU A 334 9.03 22.63 -10.99
C LEU A 334 8.08 23.35 -11.94
N VAL A 335 7.73 22.74 -13.06
CA VAL A 335 6.77 23.27 -14.04
C VAL A 335 5.66 22.27 -14.26
N THR A 336 4.42 22.64 -13.98
CA THR A 336 3.26 21.78 -14.20
C THR A 336 2.50 22.18 -15.45
N THR A 337 2.18 21.19 -16.29
CA THR A 337 1.42 21.33 -17.52
C THR A 337 0.14 20.51 -17.48
N LEU A 338 -0.71 20.61 -18.49
CA LEU A 338 -1.98 19.87 -18.57
C LEU A 338 -1.88 18.55 -19.35
N THR A 339 -0.90 18.43 -20.24
CA THR A 339 -0.80 17.28 -21.15
C THR A 339 0.64 16.76 -21.25
N LYS A 340 0.78 15.46 -21.53
CA LYS A 340 2.08 14.81 -21.80
C LYS A 340 2.81 15.51 -22.94
N LYS A 341 2.12 15.76 -24.05
CA LYS A 341 2.68 16.43 -25.22
C LYS A 341 3.22 17.83 -24.90
N MET A 342 2.53 18.58 -24.05
CA MET A 342 3.00 19.89 -23.61
C MET A 342 4.24 19.79 -22.72
N SER A 343 4.28 18.81 -21.79
CA SER A 343 5.46 18.56 -20.95
C SER A 343 6.68 18.23 -21.78
N GLU A 344 6.54 17.35 -22.77
CA GLU A 344 7.61 16.93 -23.67
C GLU A 344 8.11 18.13 -24.51
N ALA A 345 7.20 18.84 -25.17
CA ALA A 345 7.54 20.00 -26.00
C ALA A 345 8.24 21.11 -25.20
N LEU A 346 7.79 21.35 -23.97
CA LEU A 346 8.37 22.38 -23.11
C LEU A 346 9.76 21.96 -22.60
N SER A 347 9.92 20.69 -22.24
CA SER A 347 11.23 20.14 -21.86
C SER A 347 12.25 20.23 -23.00
N ASP A 348 11.85 19.86 -24.22
CA ASP A 348 12.70 19.97 -25.41
C ASP A 348 13.09 21.42 -25.71
N TYR A 349 12.14 22.34 -25.54
CA TYR A 349 12.41 23.76 -25.70
C TYR A 349 13.45 24.27 -24.70
N PHE A 350 13.32 23.93 -23.42
CA PHE A 350 14.28 24.34 -22.39
C PHE A 350 15.67 23.73 -22.62
N LEU A 351 15.75 22.46 -23.05
CA LEU A 351 17.01 21.83 -23.43
C LEU A 351 17.70 22.58 -24.58
N LYS A 352 16.96 22.99 -25.61
CA LYS A 352 17.48 23.82 -26.72
C LYS A 352 17.98 25.19 -26.27
N MET A 353 17.40 25.73 -25.19
CA MET A 353 17.84 26.98 -24.55
C MET A 353 19.00 26.81 -23.56
N GLY A 354 19.59 25.61 -23.48
CA GLY A 354 20.74 25.30 -22.62
C GLY A 354 20.40 25.04 -21.16
N ILE A 355 19.12 24.80 -20.82
CA ILE A 355 18.68 24.50 -19.46
C ILE A 355 18.61 22.97 -19.29
N LYS A 356 19.26 22.46 -18.28
CA LYS A 356 19.20 21.04 -17.91
C LYS A 356 17.80 20.70 -17.38
N THR A 357 17.01 20.01 -18.18
CA THR A 357 15.60 19.73 -17.90
C THR A 357 15.31 18.25 -18.08
N ARG A 358 14.46 17.70 -17.21
CA ARG A 358 13.78 16.40 -17.39
C ARG A 358 12.27 16.57 -17.32
N TYR A 359 11.55 15.64 -17.92
CA TYR A 359 10.10 15.59 -17.77
C TYR A 359 9.66 14.30 -17.06
N LEU A 360 8.51 14.37 -16.37
CA LEU A 360 7.92 13.27 -15.62
C LEU A 360 6.46 13.07 -16.06
N HIS A 361 6.08 11.83 -16.37
CA HIS A 361 4.70 11.46 -16.71
C HIS A 361 4.27 10.14 -16.04
N SER A 362 3.01 9.75 -16.22
CA SER A 362 2.40 8.60 -15.56
C SER A 362 2.99 7.24 -15.93
N ASP A 363 3.66 7.15 -17.09
CA ASP A 363 4.16 5.88 -17.64
C ASP A 363 5.59 5.56 -17.15
N ILE A 364 6.22 6.48 -16.41
CA ILE A 364 7.52 6.29 -15.78
C ILE A 364 7.34 5.37 -14.57
N ASP A 365 8.16 4.33 -14.47
CA ASP A 365 8.08 3.40 -13.37
C ASP A 365 8.53 4.01 -12.01
N THR A 366 8.24 3.32 -10.93
CA THR A 366 8.49 3.85 -9.58
C THR A 366 9.98 4.03 -9.30
N LEU A 367 10.84 3.15 -9.79
CA LEU A 367 12.29 3.22 -9.56
C LEU A 367 12.90 4.40 -10.33
N GLU A 368 12.56 4.52 -11.60
CA GLU A 368 13.01 5.63 -12.45
C GLU A 368 12.54 6.98 -11.89
N ARG A 369 11.31 7.04 -11.34
CA ARG A 369 10.81 8.24 -10.68
C ARG A 369 11.66 8.63 -9.46
N ILE A 370 12.04 7.67 -8.63
CA ILE A 370 12.92 7.93 -7.47
C ILE A 370 14.28 8.47 -7.93
N GLU A 371 14.84 7.92 -9.00
CA GLU A 371 16.11 8.38 -9.58
C GLU A 371 16.01 9.82 -10.11
N ILE A 372 14.95 10.14 -10.85
CA ILE A 372 14.72 11.50 -11.35
C ILE A 372 14.65 12.51 -10.19
N LEU A 373 13.93 12.19 -9.13
CA LEU A 373 13.82 13.09 -7.97
C LEU A 373 15.14 13.24 -7.22
N ARG A 374 15.89 12.16 -7.05
CA ARG A 374 17.23 12.19 -6.47
C ARG A 374 18.18 13.05 -7.29
N ASP A 375 18.15 12.91 -8.62
CA ASP A 375 19.02 13.65 -9.54
C ASP A 375 18.67 15.15 -9.55
N LEU A 376 17.39 15.52 -9.46
CA LEU A 376 16.95 16.91 -9.26
C LEU A 376 17.55 17.50 -7.97
N ARG A 377 17.49 16.78 -6.87
CA ARG A 377 18.06 17.22 -5.59
C ARG A 377 19.58 17.36 -5.63
N LYS A 378 20.27 16.45 -6.33
CA LYS A 378 21.71 16.52 -6.54
C LYS A 378 22.15 17.63 -7.51
N GLY A 379 21.22 18.18 -8.29
CA GLY A 379 21.53 19.22 -9.28
C GLY A 379 22.11 18.68 -10.60
N GLU A 380 21.89 17.42 -10.90
CA GLU A 380 22.20 16.84 -12.22
C GLU A 380 21.39 17.54 -13.32
N PHE A 381 20.20 18.03 -12.98
CA PHE A 381 19.38 18.90 -13.78
C PHE A 381 18.64 19.93 -12.91
N ASP A 382 18.11 21.00 -13.51
CA ASP A 382 17.62 22.17 -12.79
C ASP A 382 16.10 22.32 -12.84
N VAL A 383 15.45 21.81 -13.90
CA VAL A 383 14.04 21.96 -14.14
C VAL A 383 13.36 20.62 -14.32
N LEU A 384 12.30 20.38 -13.56
CA LEU A 384 11.44 19.21 -13.73
C LEU A 384 10.09 19.65 -14.27
N VAL A 385 9.72 19.14 -15.46
CA VAL A 385 8.44 19.44 -16.12
C VAL A 385 7.53 18.22 -16.02
N GLY A 386 6.23 18.41 -15.77
CA GLY A 386 5.30 17.26 -15.81
C GLY A 386 3.84 17.65 -15.61
N ILE A 387 2.96 16.65 -15.78
CA ILE A 387 1.51 16.86 -15.73
C ILE A 387 1.03 16.92 -14.27
N ASN A 388 1.34 15.89 -13.52
CA ASN A 388 0.92 15.71 -12.13
C ASN A 388 2.14 15.34 -11.31
N LEU A 389 3.13 16.23 -11.33
CA LEU A 389 4.43 16.04 -10.68
C LEU A 389 4.32 15.78 -9.19
N LEU A 390 3.17 16.09 -8.64
CA LEU A 390 3.05 16.55 -7.28
C LEU A 390 2.05 15.72 -6.49
N ARG A 391 1.94 14.44 -6.85
CA ARG A 391 1.33 13.46 -5.95
C ARG A 391 2.13 13.41 -4.66
N GLU A 392 1.52 12.94 -3.60
CA GLU A 392 1.98 12.90 -2.22
C GLU A 392 3.44 12.41 -2.08
N GLY A 393 4.10 12.79 -1.01
CA GLY A 393 5.40 12.24 -0.62
C GLY A 393 6.65 12.91 -1.22
N LEU A 394 6.54 14.09 -1.84
CA LEU A 394 7.71 14.84 -2.32
C LEU A 394 8.15 15.90 -1.31
N ASP A 395 9.37 15.79 -0.86
CA ASP A 395 10.07 16.78 -0.04
C ASP A 395 11.30 17.31 -0.80
N LEU A 396 11.16 18.51 -1.38
CA LEU A 396 12.14 19.15 -2.26
C LEU A 396 12.46 20.57 -1.79
N PRO A 397 13.27 20.72 -0.71
CA PRO A 397 13.65 22.04 -0.19
C PRO A 397 14.47 22.86 -1.18
N GLU A 398 15.06 22.23 -2.19
CA GLU A 398 15.83 22.88 -3.24
C GLU A 398 14.94 23.61 -4.26
N VAL A 399 13.63 23.34 -4.27
CA VAL A 399 12.68 23.95 -5.22
C VAL A 399 12.28 25.33 -4.73
N GLN A 400 12.74 26.36 -5.44
CA GLN A 400 12.40 27.75 -5.18
C GLN A 400 11.18 28.21 -5.98
N LEU A 401 11.07 27.82 -7.25
CA LEU A 401 9.96 28.19 -8.12
C LEU A 401 9.08 27.00 -8.48
N VAL A 402 7.78 27.18 -8.33
CA VAL A 402 6.76 26.31 -8.92
C VAL A 402 5.96 27.12 -9.94
N ALA A 403 6.02 26.73 -11.21
CA ALA A 403 5.26 27.34 -12.29
C ALA A 403 4.08 26.47 -12.70
N ILE A 404 2.89 27.05 -12.74
CA ILE A 404 1.64 26.38 -13.11
C ILE A 404 1.17 26.97 -14.43
N MET A 405 1.35 26.20 -15.51
CA MET A 405 0.91 26.60 -16.85
C MET A 405 -0.59 26.42 -17.00
N ASP A 406 -1.26 27.33 -17.73
CA ASP A 406 -2.70 27.27 -17.99
C ASP A 406 -3.53 27.02 -16.72
N ALA A 407 -3.30 27.80 -15.68
CA ALA A 407 -3.92 27.61 -14.35
C ALA A 407 -5.44 27.86 -14.37
N ASP A 408 -5.95 28.59 -15.35
CA ASP A 408 -7.37 28.91 -15.56
C ASP A 408 -8.15 27.84 -16.34
N LYS A 409 -7.49 26.79 -16.81
CA LYS A 409 -8.17 25.67 -17.50
C LYS A 409 -8.76 24.72 -16.45
N GLU A 410 -9.98 25.05 -16.01
CA GLU A 410 -10.67 24.27 -14.98
C GLU A 410 -10.76 22.78 -15.31
N GLY A 411 -10.54 21.95 -14.30
CA GLY A 411 -10.57 20.50 -14.37
C GLY A 411 -9.86 19.87 -13.17
N PHE A 412 -9.75 18.56 -13.15
CA PHE A 412 -9.16 17.82 -12.03
C PHE A 412 -7.75 18.32 -11.66
N LEU A 413 -6.90 18.63 -12.67
CA LEU A 413 -5.51 19.08 -12.45
C LEU A 413 -5.40 20.57 -12.05
N ARG A 414 -6.47 21.32 -12.08
CA ARG A 414 -6.55 22.74 -11.73
C ARG A 414 -7.69 23.02 -10.75
N SER A 415 -8.16 22.01 -10.04
CA SER A 415 -9.07 22.17 -8.92
C SER A 415 -8.39 22.89 -7.76
N GLU A 416 -9.15 23.47 -6.85
CA GLU A 416 -8.67 24.10 -5.62
C GLU A 416 -7.66 23.19 -4.90
N THR A 417 -8.02 21.94 -4.64
CA THR A 417 -7.17 20.94 -4.00
C THR A 417 -5.84 20.74 -4.73
N SER A 418 -5.89 20.55 -6.06
CA SER A 418 -4.70 20.35 -6.88
C SER A 418 -3.79 21.57 -6.88
N LEU A 419 -4.35 22.78 -6.92
CA LEU A 419 -3.58 24.03 -6.86
C LEU A 419 -2.91 24.19 -5.50
N ILE A 420 -3.61 23.99 -4.37
CA ILE A 420 -3.06 24.07 -3.02
C ILE A 420 -1.91 23.07 -2.84
N GLN A 421 -2.08 21.83 -3.26
CA GLN A 421 -1.05 20.81 -3.21
C GLN A 421 0.20 21.19 -4.02
N THR A 422 -0.02 21.75 -5.20
CA THR A 422 1.05 22.21 -6.10
C THR A 422 1.82 23.39 -5.50
N ILE A 423 1.11 24.40 -5.01
CA ILE A 423 1.67 25.57 -4.32
C ILE A 423 2.53 25.14 -3.14
N GLY A 424 2.05 24.19 -2.34
CA GLY A 424 2.73 23.68 -1.15
C GLY A 424 4.13 23.09 -1.43
N ARG A 425 4.45 22.76 -2.69
CA ARG A 425 5.80 22.25 -3.04
C ARG A 425 6.87 23.32 -2.98
N ALA A 426 6.54 24.60 -3.12
CA ALA A 426 7.47 25.70 -2.90
C ALA A 426 7.57 26.15 -1.44
N ALA A 427 6.72 25.63 -0.56
CA ALA A 427 6.65 26.06 0.86
C ALA A 427 7.80 25.56 1.75
N ARG A 428 8.68 24.72 1.23
CA ARG A 428 9.86 24.21 1.94
C ARG A 428 11.14 24.97 1.64
N ASN A 429 11.09 25.87 0.67
CA ASN A 429 12.19 26.78 0.36
C ASN A 429 11.94 28.14 1.03
N LYS A 430 12.96 28.70 1.67
CA LYS A 430 12.90 29.99 2.36
C LYS A 430 12.44 31.12 1.44
N ASP A 431 12.93 31.12 0.19
CA ASP A 431 12.65 32.12 -0.83
C ASP A 431 11.67 31.56 -1.90
N GLY A 432 10.86 30.57 -1.50
CA GLY A 432 9.92 29.89 -2.37
C GLY A 432 8.78 30.79 -2.86
N TYR A 433 8.47 30.72 -4.17
CA TYR A 433 7.35 31.42 -4.78
C TYR A 433 6.71 30.60 -5.89
N VAL A 434 5.49 31.01 -6.27
CA VAL A 434 4.69 30.33 -7.28
C VAL A 434 4.25 31.32 -8.35
N ILE A 435 4.36 30.94 -9.61
CA ILE A 435 3.78 31.69 -10.74
C ILE A 435 2.65 30.83 -11.32
N MET A 436 1.48 31.42 -11.43
CA MET A 436 0.33 30.87 -12.13
C MET A 436 0.10 31.64 -13.42
N TYR A 437 0.19 30.99 -14.58
CA TYR A 437 -0.16 31.59 -15.84
C TYR A 437 -1.64 31.37 -16.12
N ALA A 438 -2.41 32.46 -16.11
CA ALA A 438 -3.86 32.45 -16.26
C ALA A 438 -4.36 33.77 -16.88
N ASP A 439 -5.28 33.71 -17.84
CA ASP A 439 -5.95 34.88 -18.41
C ASP A 439 -7.21 35.24 -17.62
N LYS A 440 -7.73 34.30 -16.84
CA LYS A 440 -8.91 34.48 -15.99
C LYS A 440 -8.65 33.98 -14.58
N ILE A 441 -9.09 34.73 -13.59
CA ILE A 441 -9.09 34.25 -12.20
C ILE A 441 -10.34 33.41 -12.00
N THR A 442 -10.15 32.10 -11.87
CA THR A 442 -11.24 31.15 -11.61
C THR A 442 -11.54 31.05 -10.11
N ASP A 443 -12.66 30.43 -9.75
CA ASP A 443 -13.01 30.17 -8.36
C ASP A 443 -11.94 29.30 -7.67
N SER A 444 -11.41 28.31 -8.36
CA SER A 444 -10.33 27.43 -7.87
C SER A 444 -9.06 28.23 -7.58
N ILE A 445 -8.66 29.15 -8.46
CA ILE A 445 -7.51 30.05 -8.24
C ILE A 445 -7.77 30.96 -7.03
N THR A 446 -8.94 31.59 -6.98
CA THR A 446 -9.30 32.52 -5.88
C THR A 446 -9.21 31.84 -4.52
N LYS A 447 -9.76 30.62 -4.40
CA LYS A 447 -9.73 29.84 -3.15
C LYS A 447 -8.32 29.39 -2.79
N ALA A 448 -7.56 28.87 -3.76
CA ALA A 448 -6.20 28.39 -3.51
C ALA A 448 -5.26 29.52 -3.07
N VAL A 449 -5.33 30.69 -3.73
CA VAL A 449 -4.57 31.90 -3.37
C VAL A 449 -5.01 32.41 -2.01
N GLY A 450 -6.31 32.47 -1.74
CA GLY A 450 -6.87 32.94 -0.47
C GLY A 450 -6.42 32.07 0.70
N GLU A 451 -6.50 30.75 0.57
CA GLU A 451 -6.07 29.81 1.62
C GLU A 451 -4.56 29.86 1.86
N THR A 452 -3.76 29.93 0.81
CA THR A 452 -2.29 30.07 0.95
C THR A 452 -1.93 31.36 1.67
N LYS A 453 -2.58 32.48 1.32
CA LYS A 453 -2.37 33.77 1.98
C LYS A 453 -2.78 33.72 3.46
N ARG A 454 -3.92 33.12 3.78
CA ARG A 454 -4.40 32.92 5.16
C ARG A 454 -3.34 32.16 6.00
N ARG A 455 -2.86 31.04 5.49
CA ARG A 455 -1.82 30.23 6.18
C ARG A 455 -0.53 31.00 6.37
N ARG A 456 -0.10 31.72 5.34
CA ARG A 456 1.09 32.57 5.41
C ARG A 456 0.97 33.66 6.48
N GLU A 457 -0.17 34.34 6.58
CA GLU A 457 -0.42 35.38 7.59
C GLU A 457 -0.43 34.80 9.02
N ILE A 458 -0.98 33.62 9.22
CA ILE A 458 -0.97 32.92 10.54
C ILE A 458 0.47 32.60 10.94
N GLN A 459 1.26 32.03 10.05
CA GLN A 459 2.66 31.69 10.31
C GLN A 459 3.50 32.97 10.56
N ASP A 460 3.33 34.01 9.76
CA ASP A 460 4.06 35.28 9.92
C ASP A 460 3.77 35.93 11.28
N LYS A 461 2.49 35.95 11.69
CA LYS A 461 2.12 36.45 13.03
C LYS A 461 2.76 35.61 14.14
N HIS A 462 2.82 34.30 13.97
CA HIS A 462 3.48 33.43 14.94
C HIS A 462 4.98 33.70 15.00
N ASN A 463 5.66 33.79 13.86
CA ASN A 463 7.09 34.10 13.80
C ASN A 463 7.38 35.42 14.53
N LYS A 464 6.65 36.49 14.20
CA LYS A 464 6.83 37.81 14.85
C LYS A 464 6.56 37.81 16.34
N LYS A 465 5.80 36.86 16.86
CA LYS A 465 5.49 36.77 18.30
C LYS A 465 6.55 36.01 19.08
N TYR A 466 7.23 35.06 18.44
CA TYR A 466 8.13 34.13 19.12
C TYR A 466 9.59 34.19 18.65
N ASP A 467 9.93 35.10 17.72
CA ASP A 467 11.31 35.48 17.39
C ASP A 467 11.89 36.43 18.54
#